data_c8af264899de3b60d4022755b6fe9053
#
_entry.id   c8af264899de3b60d4022755b6fe9053
#
_cell.length_a   1.000
_cell.length_b   1.000
_cell.length_c   1.000
_cell.angle_alpha   90.00
_cell.angle_beta   90.00
_cell.angle_gamma   90.00
#
_symmetry.space_group_name_H-M   'P 1'
#
loop_
_entity.id
_entity.type
_entity.pdbx_description
1 polymer ?
#
loop_
_entity_poly.entity_id
_entity_poly.type
_entity_poly.pdbx_seq_one_letter_code
_entity_poly.pdbx_strand_id
1 'polypeptide(L)'
;MLKVGGIALALAGLGLGGHLMARDSYGAMPSLSGASQWLNSAPLDGPGLKGKVVLVDFWTWDCINCRRSLPHVNEWARRYADQGLVVVGVHTPEYDYEHDVGTLRDKVASLGIAYPVAVDNDYMVWNAWGNQFWPAHYFVDRKGQVRHVHFGEGDYGGQEQVIQALL
;
A
#
# COMPACT_ATOMS: atom_id res chain seq x y z
N MET A 1 33.96 28.38 61.54
CA MET A 1 32.96 27.41 61.15
C MET A 1 32.48 27.75 59.74
N LEU A 2 33.05 27.13 58.73
CA LEU A 2 32.62 27.32 57.35
C LEU A 2 31.62 26.22 56.99
N LYS A 3 30.42 26.58 56.50
CA LYS A 3 29.45 25.65 55.94
C LYS A 3 29.71 25.53 54.41
N VAL A 4 30.07 24.34 54.02
CA VAL A 4 30.21 24.00 52.61
C VAL A 4 28.83 23.53 52.10
N GLY A 5 28.25 24.35 51.20
CA GLY A 5 26.99 23.99 50.50
C GLY A 5 27.29 23.12 49.30
N GLY A 6 26.76 21.90 49.29
CA GLY A 6 26.85 20.99 48.16
C GLY A 6 25.89 21.39 47.06
N ILE A 7 26.39 21.59 45.85
CA ILE A 7 25.61 21.81 44.64
C ILE A 7 25.32 20.44 44.02
N ALA A 8 24.07 20.03 44.02
CA ALA A 8 23.62 18.83 43.28
C ALA A 8 23.46 19.18 41.81
N LEU A 9 24.30 18.62 40.97
CA LEU A 9 24.14 18.68 39.50
C LEU A 9 23.09 17.67 39.09
N ALA A 10 21.92 18.16 38.69
CA ALA A 10 20.91 17.34 38.00
C ALA A 10 21.34 17.16 36.55
N LEU A 11 21.76 15.96 36.18
CA LEU A 11 21.95 15.56 34.78
C LEU A 11 20.59 15.31 34.16
N ALA A 12 20.10 16.31 33.40
CA ALA A 12 18.98 16.13 32.51
C ALA A 12 19.43 15.29 31.28
N GLY A 13 19.08 14.02 31.28
CA GLY A 13 19.28 13.14 30.13
C GLY A 13 18.40 13.61 28.97
N LEU A 14 18.99 14.27 27.99
CA LEU A 14 18.37 14.52 26.67
C LEU A 14 18.30 13.20 25.93
N GLY A 15 17.17 12.53 26.01
CA GLY A 15 16.82 11.41 25.13
C GLY A 15 16.66 11.95 23.70
N LEU A 16 17.70 11.81 22.89
CA LEU A 16 17.64 11.97 21.45
C LEU A 16 16.81 10.80 20.88
N GLY A 17 15.50 10.87 21.01
CA GLY A 17 14.57 10.10 20.19
C GLY A 17 14.73 10.56 18.77
N GLY A 18 15.49 9.82 17.97
CA GLY A 18 15.57 10.06 16.53
C GLY A 18 14.18 9.93 15.92
N HIS A 19 13.50 11.05 15.75
CA HIS A 19 12.38 11.13 14.82
C HIS A 19 12.98 10.95 13.42
N LEU A 20 12.88 9.72 12.87
CA LEU A 20 12.93 9.60 11.42
C LEU A 20 11.85 10.54 10.90
N MET A 21 12.30 11.63 10.28
CA MET A 21 11.44 12.51 9.49
C MET A 21 10.94 11.67 8.32
N ALA A 22 9.84 10.90 8.53
CA ALA A 22 9.07 10.35 7.43
C ALA A 22 8.68 11.54 6.55
N ARG A 23 8.90 11.46 5.24
CA ARG A 23 8.36 12.45 4.30
C ARG A 23 6.88 12.61 4.65
N ASP A 24 6.43 13.84 4.88
CA ASP A 24 5.06 14.07 5.35
C ASP A 24 4.00 13.49 4.39
N SER A 25 4.33 13.34 3.11
CA SER A 25 3.49 12.71 2.08
C SER A 25 4.24 12.58 0.75
N TYR A 26 3.85 11.59 -0.08
CA TYR A 26 4.22 11.50 -1.50
C TYR A 26 3.24 12.26 -2.40
N GLY A 27 2.24 12.94 -1.84
CA GLY A 27 1.20 13.65 -2.53
C GLY A 27 -0.17 12.98 -2.43
N ALA A 28 -1.16 13.59 -3.07
CA ALA A 28 -2.50 13.04 -3.14
C ALA A 28 -2.51 11.74 -3.96
N MET A 29 -3.35 10.79 -3.54
CA MET A 29 -3.59 9.54 -4.27
C MET A 29 -4.05 9.83 -5.69
N PRO A 30 -3.34 9.38 -6.73
CA PRO A 30 -3.80 9.51 -8.11
C PRO A 30 -5.08 8.70 -8.37
N SER A 31 -5.79 9.04 -9.45
CA SER A 31 -7.03 8.36 -9.81
C SER A 31 -6.81 6.90 -10.24
N LEU A 32 -7.82 6.07 -9.98
CA LEU A 32 -7.93 4.70 -10.49
C LEU A 32 -8.91 4.62 -11.69
N SER A 33 -9.49 5.75 -12.13
CA SER A 33 -10.52 5.80 -13.17
C SER A 33 -10.02 5.38 -14.57
N GLY A 34 -8.71 5.23 -14.76
CA GLY A 34 -8.11 4.73 -15.99
C GLY A 34 -8.24 3.21 -16.20
N ALA A 35 -8.70 2.46 -15.17
CA ALA A 35 -8.92 1.03 -15.31
C ALA A 35 -10.01 0.73 -16.33
N SER A 36 -9.70 -0.16 -17.29
CA SER A 36 -10.62 -0.54 -18.37
C SER A 36 -11.78 -1.40 -17.86
N GLN A 37 -11.57 -2.14 -16.79
CA GLN A 37 -12.53 -3.05 -16.17
C GLN A 37 -12.20 -3.27 -14.69
N TRP A 38 -13.18 -3.77 -13.93
CA TRP A 38 -13.01 -4.16 -12.52
C TRP A 38 -13.46 -5.60 -12.31
N LEU A 39 -12.72 -6.33 -11.45
CA LEU A 39 -13.09 -7.65 -10.96
C LEU A 39 -13.36 -7.54 -9.45
N ASN A 40 -14.22 -8.41 -8.95
CA ASN A 40 -14.65 -8.50 -7.53
C ASN A 40 -15.41 -7.28 -6.98
N SER A 41 -15.57 -6.21 -7.76
CA SER A 41 -16.32 -5.01 -7.34
C SER A 41 -16.84 -4.21 -8.52
N ALA A 42 -17.72 -3.25 -8.26
CA ALA A 42 -17.94 -2.11 -9.13
C ALA A 42 -16.68 -1.21 -9.14
N PRO A 43 -16.53 -0.31 -10.13
CA PRO A 43 -15.45 0.65 -10.16
C PRO A 43 -15.33 1.44 -8.86
N LEU A 44 -14.09 1.55 -8.35
CA LEU A 44 -13.74 2.35 -7.17
C LEU A 44 -12.92 3.55 -7.59
N ASP A 45 -13.29 4.71 -7.10
CA ASP A 45 -12.55 5.96 -7.28
C ASP A 45 -12.49 6.75 -5.96
N GLY A 46 -12.00 7.98 -6.01
CA GLY A 46 -11.81 8.83 -4.84
C GLY A 46 -13.02 8.88 -3.88
N PRO A 47 -14.27 9.11 -4.34
CA PRO A 47 -15.44 9.11 -3.46
C PRO A 47 -15.68 7.78 -2.73
N GLY A 48 -15.52 6.65 -3.43
CA GLY A 48 -15.69 5.31 -2.85
C GLY A 48 -14.63 4.93 -1.81
N LEU A 49 -13.47 5.59 -1.85
CA LEU A 49 -12.32 5.34 -0.98
C LEU A 49 -12.15 6.39 0.12
N LYS A 50 -12.98 7.44 0.13
CA LYS A 50 -12.89 8.53 1.11
C LYS A 50 -13.03 8.04 2.55
N GLY A 51 -12.09 8.45 3.40
CA GLY A 51 -12.07 8.07 4.82
C GLY A 51 -11.57 6.65 5.09
N LYS A 52 -11.13 5.93 4.08
CA LYS A 52 -10.50 4.62 4.20
C LYS A 52 -8.99 4.73 4.17
N VAL A 53 -8.32 3.79 4.82
CA VAL A 53 -6.92 3.50 4.54
C VAL A 53 -6.90 2.63 3.29
N VAL A 54 -6.08 2.98 2.30
CA VAL A 54 -6.04 2.23 1.03
C VAL A 54 -4.65 1.68 0.80
N LEU A 55 -4.56 0.41 0.49
CA LEU A 55 -3.38 -0.23 -0.07
C LEU A 55 -3.63 -0.45 -1.56
N VAL A 56 -2.86 0.23 -2.42
CA VAL A 56 -2.87 -0.03 -3.86
C VAL A 56 -1.67 -0.92 -4.18
N ASP A 57 -1.95 -2.10 -4.70
CA ASP A 57 -0.98 -3.15 -5.06
C ASP A 57 -0.92 -3.26 -6.59
N PHE A 58 0.16 -2.77 -7.20
CA PHE A 58 0.45 -3.00 -8.62
C PHE A 58 1.08 -4.37 -8.81
N TRP A 59 0.42 -5.23 -9.55
CA TRP A 59 0.81 -6.62 -9.73
C TRP A 59 0.48 -7.15 -11.13
N THR A 60 1.05 -8.29 -11.46
CA THR A 60 0.58 -9.12 -12.58
C THR A 60 0.68 -10.60 -12.21
N TRP A 61 -0.09 -11.45 -12.90
CA TRP A 61 -0.28 -12.83 -12.44
C TRP A 61 0.90 -13.76 -12.74
N ASP A 62 1.78 -13.44 -13.70
CA ASP A 62 2.98 -14.24 -14.02
C ASP A 62 4.28 -13.69 -13.40
N CYS A 63 4.19 -12.63 -12.62
CA CYS A 63 5.30 -12.05 -11.87
C CYS A 63 5.59 -12.88 -10.60
N ILE A 64 6.76 -13.51 -10.52
CA ILE A 64 7.13 -14.36 -9.38
C ILE A 64 7.17 -13.59 -8.06
N ASN A 65 7.68 -12.35 -8.06
CA ASN A 65 7.77 -11.51 -6.87
C ASN A 65 6.38 -11.08 -6.40
N CYS A 66 5.45 -10.78 -7.34
CA CYS A 66 4.06 -10.50 -7.03
C CYS A 66 3.41 -11.71 -6.35
N ARG A 67 3.59 -12.90 -6.92
CA ARG A 67 3.02 -14.15 -6.36
C ARG A 67 3.54 -14.45 -4.96
N ARG A 68 4.77 -14.05 -4.62
CA ARG A 68 5.31 -14.18 -3.26
C ARG A 68 4.73 -13.15 -2.30
N SER A 69 4.36 -11.96 -2.78
CA SER A 69 3.73 -10.91 -1.97
C SER A 69 2.24 -11.16 -1.73
N LEU A 70 1.52 -11.76 -2.68
CA LEU A 70 0.07 -11.95 -2.64
C LEU A 70 -0.47 -12.61 -1.36
N PRO A 71 0.14 -13.66 -0.76
CA PRO A 71 -0.35 -14.23 0.49
C PRO A 71 -0.42 -13.20 1.63
N HIS A 72 0.53 -12.28 1.69
CA HIS A 72 0.55 -11.21 2.69
C HIS A 72 -0.52 -10.15 2.39
N VAL A 73 -0.64 -9.73 1.13
CA VAL A 73 -1.68 -8.78 0.69
C VAL A 73 -3.09 -9.34 0.94
N ASN A 74 -3.33 -10.61 0.61
CA ASN A 74 -4.59 -11.31 0.90
C ASN A 74 -4.90 -11.34 2.40
N GLU A 75 -3.88 -11.62 3.23
CA GLU A 75 -4.05 -11.65 4.69
C GLU A 75 -4.35 -10.26 5.24
N TRP A 76 -3.66 -9.22 4.80
CA TRP A 76 -3.94 -7.84 5.23
C TRP A 76 -5.34 -7.39 4.80
N ALA A 77 -5.75 -7.70 3.57
CA ALA A 77 -7.09 -7.40 3.07
C ALA A 77 -8.19 -8.00 3.96
N ARG A 78 -7.99 -9.27 4.38
CA ARG A 78 -8.94 -9.98 5.24
C ARG A 78 -8.90 -9.46 6.68
N ARG A 79 -7.70 -9.31 7.26
CA ARG A 79 -7.49 -8.99 8.68
C ARG A 79 -7.93 -7.58 9.04
N TYR A 80 -7.72 -6.61 8.15
CA TYR A 80 -7.93 -5.19 8.44
C TYR A 80 -9.17 -4.60 7.77
N ALA A 81 -9.98 -5.40 7.06
CA ALA A 81 -11.20 -4.93 6.40
C ALA A 81 -12.14 -4.20 7.36
N ASP A 82 -12.45 -4.82 8.50
CA ASP A 82 -13.36 -4.26 9.52
C ASP A 82 -12.78 -3.02 10.22
N GLN A 83 -11.47 -2.82 10.14
CA GLN A 83 -10.78 -1.65 10.68
C GLN A 83 -10.69 -0.48 9.69
N GLY A 84 -11.14 -0.71 8.45
CA GLY A 84 -11.24 0.33 7.43
C GLY A 84 -10.12 0.32 6.40
N LEU A 85 -9.35 -0.78 6.29
CA LEU A 85 -8.46 -1.01 5.16
C LEU A 85 -9.26 -1.43 3.92
N VAL A 86 -8.97 -0.81 2.79
CA VAL A 86 -9.39 -1.26 1.47
C VAL A 86 -8.13 -1.59 0.67
N VAL A 87 -8.01 -2.81 0.20
CA VAL A 87 -6.96 -3.21 -0.75
C VAL A 87 -7.54 -3.10 -2.16
N VAL A 88 -6.78 -2.51 -3.07
CA VAL A 88 -7.08 -2.46 -4.50
C VAL A 88 -5.88 -3.02 -5.26
N GLY A 89 -6.04 -4.17 -5.89
CA GLY A 89 -5.06 -4.68 -6.82
C GLY A 89 -5.19 -3.96 -8.17
N VAL A 90 -4.09 -3.45 -8.69
CA VAL A 90 -4.03 -2.92 -10.05
C VAL A 90 -3.25 -3.92 -10.89
N HIS A 91 -3.96 -4.67 -11.73
CA HIS A 91 -3.34 -5.61 -12.63
C HIS A 91 -2.91 -4.87 -13.90
N THR A 92 -1.61 -4.63 -14.03
CA THR A 92 -0.99 -4.05 -15.22
C THR A 92 -0.12 -5.14 -15.87
N PRO A 93 -0.40 -5.57 -17.12
CA PRO A 93 0.31 -6.67 -17.75
C PRO A 93 1.77 -6.32 -18.01
N GLU A 94 2.70 -7.26 -17.77
CA GLU A 94 4.10 -7.17 -18.18
C GLU A 94 4.31 -7.77 -19.57
N TYR A 95 3.52 -8.80 -19.91
CA TYR A 95 3.58 -9.53 -21.16
C TYR A 95 2.26 -9.49 -21.94
N ASP A 96 2.32 -9.62 -23.26
CA ASP A 96 1.14 -9.54 -24.13
C ASP A 96 0.04 -10.54 -23.77
N TYR A 97 0.39 -11.75 -23.35
CA TYR A 97 -0.59 -12.77 -22.95
C TYR A 97 -1.32 -12.47 -21.65
N GLU A 98 -0.83 -11.52 -20.85
CA GLU A 98 -1.46 -11.12 -19.61
C GLU A 98 -2.63 -10.15 -19.81
N HIS A 99 -2.84 -9.62 -21.02
CA HIS A 99 -3.98 -8.78 -21.37
C HIS A 99 -5.31 -9.54 -21.42
N ASP A 100 -5.27 -10.89 -21.48
CA ASP A 100 -6.50 -11.69 -21.53
C ASP A 100 -7.25 -11.67 -20.20
N VAL A 101 -8.38 -10.95 -20.20
CA VAL A 101 -9.20 -10.76 -18.98
C VAL A 101 -9.86 -12.05 -18.51
N GLY A 102 -10.12 -13.01 -19.42
CA GLY A 102 -10.65 -14.32 -19.06
C GLY A 102 -9.65 -15.09 -18.20
N THR A 103 -8.41 -15.20 -18.69
CA THR A 103 -7.30 -15.79 -17.93
C THR A 103 -7.04 -15.05 -16.61
N LEU A 104 -7.03 -13.70 -16.63
CA LEU A 104 -6.87 -12.92 -15.41
C LEU A 104 -7.93 -13.25 -14.37
N ARG A 105 -9.19 -13.40 -14.77
CA ARG A 105 -10.29 -13.77 -13.86
C ARG A 105 -10.06 -15.12 -13.20
N ASP A 106 -9.61 -16.10 -13.95
CA ASP A 106 -9.27 -17.44 -13.44
C ASP A 106 -8.07 -17.36 -12.49
N LYS A 107 -7.07 -16.53 -12.79
CA LYS A 107 -5.91 -16.30 -11.91
C LYS A 107 -6.31 -15.60 -10.61
N VAL A 108 -7.13 -14.55 -10.66
CA VAL A 108 -7.67 -13.87 -9.48
C VAL A 108 -8.35 -14.88 -8.55
N ALA A 109 -9.21 -15.75 -9.09
CA ALA A 109 -9.87 -16.79 -8.31
C ALA A 109 -8.89 -17.82 -7.73
N SER A 110 -7.97 -18.35 -8.54
CA SER A 110 -7.02 -19.40 -8.13
C SER A 110 -5.95 -18.89 -7.14
N LEU A 111 -5.63 -17.60 -7.17
CA LEU A 111 -4.70 -16.95 -6.23
C LEU A 111 -5.39 -16.47 -4.95
N GLY A 112 -6.70 -16.70 -4.80
CA GLY A 112 -7.47 -16.34 -3.61
C GLY A 112 -7.65 -14.83 -3.42
N ILE A 113 -7.58 -14.05 -4.50
CA ILE A 113 -7.76 -12.60 -4.45
C ILE A 113 -9.25 -12.29 -4.36
N ALA A 114 -9.70 -11.80 -3.19
CA ALA A 114 -11.10 -11.45 -2.93
C ALA A 114 -11.35 -9.93 -2.94
N TYR A 115 -10.30 -9.12 -2.86
CA TYR A 115 -10.40 -7.66 -2.90
C TYR A 115 -10.59 -7.14 -4.34
N PRO A 116 -11.04 -5.88 -4.52
CA PRO A 116 -11.20 -5.24 -5.82
C PRO A 116 -9.94 -5.27 -6.68
N VAL A 117 -10.10 -5.61 -7.96
CA VAL A 117 -9.01 -5.61 -8.94
C VAL A 117 -9.37 -4.70 -10.10
N ALA A 118 -8.58 -3.65 -10.27
CA ALA A 118 -8.60 -2.76 -11.42
C ALA A 118 -7.77 -3.39 -12.56
N VAL A 119 -8.36 -3.55 -13.73
CA VAL A 119 -7.68 -4.06 -14.93
C VAL A 119 -7.11 -2.87 -15.69
N ASP A 120 -5.78 -2.79 -15.77
CA ASP A 120 -5.04 -1.66 -16.32
C ASP A 120 -4.27 -2.05 -17.60
N ASN A 121 -4.98 -2.69 -18.54
CA ASN A 121 -4.39 -3.19 -19.79
C ASN A 121 -3.78 -2.08 -20.66
N ASP A 122 -4.24 -0.85 -20.52
CA ASP A 122 -3.78 0.31 -21.29
C ASP A 122 -2.74 1.15 -20.52
N TYR A 123 -2.28 0.70 -19.34
CA TYR A 123 -1.31 1.40 -18.49
C TYR A 123 -1.75 2.79 -18.03
N MET A 124 -3.05 3.09 -18.08
CA MET A 124 -3.57 4.40 -17.72
C MET A 124 -3.42 4.68 -16.21
N VAL A 125 -3.71 3.67 -15.36
CA VAL A 125 -3.52 3.79 -13.91
C VAL A 125 -2.03 3.76 -13.58
N TRP A 126 -1.26 2.85 -14.17
CA TRP A 126 0.19 2.77 -14.02
C TRP A 126 0.89 4.12 -14.26
N ASN A 127 0.56 4.76 -15.39
CA ASN A 127 1.14 6.03 -15.77
C ASN A 127 0.69 7.19 -14.85
N ALA A 128 -0.59 7.20 -14.46
CA ALA A 128 -1.11 8.21 -13.53
C ALA A 128 -0.42 8.15 -12.16
N TRP A 129 -0.04 6.93 -11.71
CA TRP A 129 0.69 6.71 -10.45
C TRP A 129 2.21 6.86 -10.59
N GLY A 130 2.73 7.03 -11.80
CA GLY A 130 4.16 7.07 -12.08
C GLY A 130 4.86 5.76 -11.66
N ASN A 131 4.13 4.63 -11.68
CA ASN A 131 4.67 3.35 -11.25
C ASN A 131 5.75 2.84 -12.22
N GLN A 132 6.69 2.03 -11.73
CA GLN A 132 7.82 1.53 -12.51
C GLN A 132 8.17 0.08 -12.17
N PHE A 133 7.51 -0.54 -11.19
CA PHE A 133 7.91 -1.85 -10.66
C PHE A 133 6.70 -2.75 -10.39
N TRP A 134 6.93 -4.07 -10.50
CA TRP A 134 6.07 -5.14 -10.00
C TRP A 134 6.81 -6.00 -8.98
N PRO A 135 6.21 -6.27 -7.79
CA PRO A 135 5.07 -5.55 -7.23
C PRO A 135 5.45 -4.14 -6.77
N ALA A 136 4.45 -3.28 -6.61
CA ALA A 136 4.61 -2.00 -5.96
C ALA A 136 3.40 -1.70 -5.08
N HIS A 137 3.66 -1.37 -3.82
CA HIS A 137 2.63 -1.13 -2.81
C HIS A 137 2.61 0.33 -2.40
N TYR A 138 1.46 0.99 -2.55
CA TYR A 138 1.25 2.38 -2.15
C TYR A 138 0.25 2.42 -1.00
N PHE A 139 0.65 3.01 0.12
CA PHE A 139 -0.15 3.11 1.33
C PHE A 139 -0.72 4.51 1.46
N VAL A 140 -2.03 4.61 1.46
CA VAL A 140 -2.79 5.87 1.43
C VAL A 140 -3.55 6.04 2.72
N ASP A 141 -3.46 7.21 3.33
CA ASP A 141 -4.18 7.53 4.56
C ASP A 141 -5.66 7.87 4.31
N ARG A 142 -6.42 8.03 5.40
CA ARG A 142 -7.86 8.37 5.37
C ARG A 142 -8.17 9.73 4.70
N LYS A 143 -7.13 10.57 4.51
CA LYS A 143 -7.23 11.87 3.83
C LYS A 143 -6.90 11.76 2.34
N GLY A 144 -6.61 10.56 1.86
CA GLY A 144 -6.23 10.32 0.47
C GLY A 144 -4.80 10.76 0.14
N GLN A 145 -3.89 10.79 1.12
CA GLN A 145 -2.48 11.10 0.88
C GLN A 145 -1.65 9.82 0.89
N VAL A 146 -0.80 9.63 -0.11
CA VAL A 146 0.18 8.54 -0.14
C VAL A 146 1.24 8.80 0.92
N ARG A 147 1.33 7.91 1.90
CA ARG A 147 2.20 8.05 3.08
C ARG A 147 3.44 7.16 3.03
N HIS A 148 3.34 6.06 2.32
CA HIS A 148 4.45 5.13 2.15
C HIS A 148 4.37 4.45 0.79
N VAL A 149 5.53 4.10 0.24
CA VAL A 149 5.65 3.33 -0.99
C VAL A 149 6.71 2.25 -0.78
N HIS A 150 6.39 1.03 -1.18
CA HIS A 150 7.33 -0.09 -1.18
C HIS A 150 7.40 -0.71 -2.58
N PHE A 151 8.60 -0.88 -3.09
CA PHE A 151 8.85 -1.50 -4.39
C PHE A 151 9.48 -2.88 -4.22
N GLY A 152 8.97 -3.85 -4.95
CA GLY A 152 9.44 -5.23 -4.90
C GLY A 152 8.81 -6.06 -3.78
N GLU A 153 9.25 -7.31 -3.66
CA GLU A 153 8.84 -8.22 -2.58
C GLU A 153 9.62 -7.96 -1.28
N GLY A 154 9.11 -8.47 -0.15
CA GLY A 154 9.80 -8.43 1.14
C GLY A 154 9.32 -7.33 2.08
N ASP A 155 10.01 -7.19 3.21
CA ASP A 155 9.68 -6.27 4.33
C ASP A 155 8.20 -6.28 4.74
N TYR A 156 7.57 -7.45 4.71
CA TYR A 156 6.14 -7.57 5.00
C TYR A 156 5.77 -7.09 6.40
N GLY A 157 6.67 -7.30 7.39
CA GLY A 157 6.49 -6.80 8.75
C GLY A 157 6.47 -5.27 8.82
N GLY A 158 7.40 -4.60 8.13
CA GLY A 158 7.44 -3.14 8.05
C GLY A 158 6.21 -2.57 7.34
N GLN A 159 5.81 -3.18 6.23
CA GLN A 159 4.61 -2.80 5.49
C GLN A 159 3.33 -2.96 6.35
N GLU A 160 3.21 -4.05 7.12
CA GLU A 160 2.07 -4.25 8.02
C GLU A 160 2.03 -3.19 9.14
N GLN A 161 3.19 -2.80 9.68
CA GLN A 161 3.28 -1.69 10.65
C GLN A 161 2.78 -0.37 10.05
N VAL A 162 3.06 -0.10 8.77
CA VAL A 162 2.52 1.08 8.08
C VAL A 162 0.99 1.01 8.02
N ILE A 163 0.40 -0.13 7.65
CA ILE A 163 -1.06 -0.31 7.64
C ILE A 163 -1.63 0.01 9.03
N GLN A 164 -1.06 -0.59 10.08
CA GLN A 164 -1.53 -0.40 11.46
C GLN A 164 -1.42 1.05 11.93
N ALA A 165 -0.37 1.76 11.51
CA ALA A 165 -0.18 3.17 11.87
C ALA A 165 -1.16 4.12 11.16
N LEU A 166 -1.70 3.72 10.00
CA LEU A 166 -2.66 4.52 9.22
C LEU A 166 -4.12 4.25 9.64
N LEU A 167 -4.41 3.07 10.22
CA LEU A 167 -5.75 2.68 10.70
C LEU A 167 -6.15 3.40 11.98
#